data_b10b39b9bce420a22b46a87fdb6bdcdd
#
_entry.id   b10b39b9bce420a22b46a87fdb6bdcdd
#
_cell.length_a   1.000
_cell.length_b   1.000
_cell.length_c   1.000
_cell.angle_alpha   90.00
_cell.angle_beta   90.00
_cell.angle_gamma   90.00
#
_symmetry.space_group_name_H-M   'P 1'
#
loop_
_entity.id
_entity.type
_entity.pdbx_description
1 polymer ?
#
loop_
_entity_poly.entity_id
_entity_poly.type
_entity_poly.pdbx_seq_one_letter_code
_entity_poly.pdbx_strand_id
1 'polypeptide(L)'
;MFNVTFEPSCRNNWHSHTGGQILIAVGGVGYYQERGKAARRLLPGDVVEIAPDVEHWHGAAPDSWLSHLAIECNPQTNKNTWLERVDDEQYAEAT
;
A
#
# COMPACT_ATOMS: atom_id res chain seq x y z
N MET A 1 -6.31 -12.45 -6.26
CA MET A 1 -4.96 -11.87 -6.30
C MET A 1 -4.89 -10.89 -7.46
N PHE A 2 -4.34 -9.71 -7.21
CA PHE A 2 -4.22 -8.66 -8.21
C PHE A 2 -2.76 -8.29 -8.40
N ASN A 3 -2.37 -8.02 -9.65
CA ASN A 3 -1.08 -7.43 -9.96
C ASN A 3 -1.31 -5.95 -10.25
N VAL A 4 -0.68 -5.08 -9.44
CA VAL A 4 -0.89 -3.64 -9.49
C VAL A 4 0.45 -2.96 -9.77
N THR A 5 0.45 -1.99 -10.67
CA THR A 5 1.64 -1.19 -10.99
C THR A 5 1.33 0.28 -10.82
N PHE A 6 2.18 0.96 -10.04
CA PHE A 6 2.14 2.41 -9.85
C PHE A 6 3.27 3.07 -10.61
N GLU A 7 2.97 4.14 -11.32
CA GLU A 7 3.99 5.03 -11.90
C GLU A 7 4.69 5.80 -10.78
N PRO A 8 5.90 6.34 -11.03
CA PRO A 8 6.59 7.17 -10.05
C PRO A 8 5.67 8.24 -9.45
N SER A 9 5.77 8.43 -8.15
CA SER A 9 4.95 9.36 -7.34
C SER A 9 3.47 9.00 -7.21
N CYS A 10 2.99 7.96 -7.86
CA CYS A 10 1.59 7.53 -7.73
C CYS A 10 1.39 6.71 -6.46
N ARG A 11 0.27 6.95 -5.80
CA ARG A 11 -0.14 6.26 -4.57
C ARG A 11 -1.64 6.20 -4.51
N ASN A 12 -2.15 5.26 -3.71
CA ASN A 12 -3.58 5.22 -3.44
C ASN A 12 -3.95 6.12 -2.26
N ASN A 13 -5.24 6.23 -1.99
CA ASN A 13 -5.74 6.95 -0.82
C ASN A 13 -5.55 6.11 0.44
N TRP A 14 -5.66 6.76 1.61
CA TRP A 14 -5.83 6.03 2.85
C TRP A 14 -7.05 5.12 2.73
N HIS A 15 -6.93 3.89 3.20
CA HIS A 15 -8.02 2.92 3.13
C HIS A 15 -7.81 1.79 4.13
N SER A 16 -8.83 0.97 4.30
CA SER A 16 -8.77 -0.22 5.13
C SER A 16 -9.52 -1.37 4.47
N HIS A 17 -9.21 -2.60 4.91
CA HIS A 17 -9.87 -3.82 4.46
C HIS A 17 -10.39 -4.58 5.68
N THR A 18 -11.65 -4.94 5.70
CA THR A 18 -12.25 -5.61 6.86
C THR A 18 -11.68 -7.01 7.10
N GLY A 19 -11.19 -7.67 6.06
CA GLY A 19 -10.61 -9.01 6.16
C GLY A 19 -9.09 -9.06 6.14
N GLY A 20 -8.42 -7.89 6.02
CA GLY A 20 -6.98 -7.83 5.88
C GLY A 20 -6.49 -8.05 4.45
N GLN A 21 -5.20 -7.86 4.23
CA GLN A 21 -4.59 -7.99 2.91
C GLN A 21 -3.12 -8.34 3.05
N ILE A 22 -2.57 -9.02 2.04
CA ILE A 22 -1.12 -9.28 1.94
C ILE A 22 -0.62 -8.60 0.67
N LEU A 23 0.45 -7.82 0.79
CA LEU A 23 1.15 -7.20 -0.33
C LEU A 23 2.50 -7.86 -0.52
N ILE A 24 2.84 -8.17 -1.77
CA ILE A 24 4.16 -8.72 -2.13
C ILE A 24 4.74 -7.81 -3.19
N ALA A 25 5.80 -7.08 -2.86
CA ALA A 25 6.51 -6.25 -3.83
C ALA A 25 7.29 -7.14 -4.78
N VAL A 26 7.12 -6.92 -6.08
CA VAL A 26 7.75 -7.76 -7.11
C VAL A 26 8.66 -6.99 -8.04
N GLY A 27 8.55 -5.66 -8.11
CA GLY A 27 9.42 -4.84 -8.95
C GLY A 27 9.43 -3.38 -8.54
N GLY A 28 10.55 -2.71 -8.77
CA GLY A 28 10.71 -1.29 -8.47
C GLY A 28 10.88 -0.99 -6.99
N VAL A 29 10.58 0.24 -6.60
CA VAL A 29 10.68 0.71 -5.22
C VAL A 29 9.40 1.46 -4.86
N GLY A 30 8.90 1.22 -3.67
CA GLY A 30 7.73 1.92 -3.18
C GLY A 30 7.73 2.07 -1.67
N TYR A 31 6.57 2.49 -1.15
CA TYR A 31 6.38 2.74 0.27
C TYR A 31 5.02 2.24 0.73
N TYR A 32 4.96 1.85 1.99
CA TYR A 32 3.76 1.44 2.70
C TYR A 32 3.74 2.16 4.04
N GLN A 33 2.60 2.68 4.43
CA GLN A 33 2.47 3.34 5.73
C GLN A 33 1.13 3.04 6.37
N GLU A 34 1.17 2.64 7.64
CA GLU A 34 -0.01 2.55 8.49
C GLU A 34 -0.20 3.89 9.21
N ARG A 35 -1.46 4.26 9.44
CA ARG A 35 -1.77 5.52 10.12
C ARG A 35 -1.15 5.53 11.52
N GLY A 36 -0.43 6.61 11.83
CA GLY A 36 0.24 6.78 13.11
C GLY A 36 1.60 6.10 13.23
N LYS A 37 2.11 5.51 12.14
CA LYS A 37 3.42 4.86 12.13
C LYS A 37 4.31 5.43 11.03
N ALA A 38 5.62 5.17 11.15
CA ALA A 38 6.57 5.55 10.11
C ALA A 38 6.36 4.71 8.85
N ALA A 39 6.62 5.31 7.69
CA ALA A 39 6.53 4.62 6.42
C ALA A 39 7.62 3.56 6.29
N ARG A 40 7.29 2.47 5.63
CA ARG A 40 8.21 1.37 5.31
C ARG A 40 8.52 1.39 3.82
N ARG A 41 9.82 1.39 3.48
CA ARG A 41 10.26 1.25 2.09
C ARG A 41 10.05 -0.18 1.62
N LEU A 42 9.50 -0.34 0.41
CA LEU A 42 9.25 -1.65 -0.19
C LEU A 42 10.24 -1.90 -1.32
N LEU A 43 10.92 -3.03 -1.25
CA LEU A 43 11.83 -3.53 -2.29
C LEU A 43 11.30 -4.87 -2.81
N PRO A 44 11.72 -5.31 -4.02
CA PRO A 44 11.27 -6.60 -4.55
C PRO A 44 11.56 -7.74 -3.58
N GLY A 45 10.54 -8.57 -3.33
CA GLY A 45 10.59 -9.66 -2.38
C GLY A 45 10.04 -9.31 -1.00
N ASP A 46 9.79 -8.03 -0.71
CA ASP A 46 9.20 -7.64 0.57
C ASP A 46 7.73 -8.04 0.64
N VAL A 47 7.32 -8.54 1.79
CA VAL A 47 5.95 -8.95 2.08
C VAL A 47 5.41 -8.12 3.23
N VAL A 48 4.21 -7.56 3.04
CA VAL A 48 3.52 -6.82 4.09
C VAL A 48 2.21 -7.53 4.40
N GLU A 49 2.03 -7.90 5.65
CA GLU A 49 0.75 -8.42 6.15
C GLU A 49 -0.02 -7.26 6.78
N ILE A 50 -1.18 -6.96 6.22
CA ILE A 50 -2.05 -5.88 6.70
C ILE A 50 -3.19 -6.49 7.48
N ALA A 51 -3.23 -6.23 8.78
CA ALA A 51 -4.29 -6.74 9.65
C ALA A 51 -5.65 -6.14 9.26
N PRO A 52 -6.76 -6.84 9.61
CA PRO A 52 -8.09 -6.28 9.39
C PRO A 52 -8.25 -4.88 9.98
N ASP A 53 -8.93 -4.02 9.24
CA ASP A 53 -9.31 -2.66 9.65
C ASP A 53 -8.15 -1.68 9.86
N VAL A 54 -6.92 -2.05 9.53
CA VAL A 54 -5.78 -1.12 9.61
C VAL A 54 -5.86 -0.10 8.48
N GLU A 55 -5.86 1.19 8.84
CA GLU A 55 -5.83 2.29 7.87
C GLU A 55 -4.40 2.45 7.35
N HIS A 56 -4.24 2.41 6.03
CA HIS A 56 -2.93 2.43 5.38
C HIS A 56 -3.02 2.98 3.97
N TRP A 57 -1.86 3.24 3.39
CA TRP A 57 -1.71 3.50 1.97
C TRP A 57 -0.41 2.87 1.47
N HIS A 58 -0.29 2.72 0.16
CA HIS A 58 0.94 2.32 -0.49
C HIS A 58 1.04 2.96 -1.87
N GLY A 59 2.25 3.00 -2.40
CA GLY A 59 2.50 3.61 -3.69
C GLY A 59 3.96 3.56 -4.09
N ALA A 60 4.24 4.10 -5.27
CA ALA A 60 5.58 4.13 -5.81
C ALA A 60 6.44 5.22 -5.16
N ALA A 61 7.76 5.02 -5.20
CA ALA A 61 8.72 6.04 -4.83
C ALA A 61 8.68 7.21 -5.83
N PRO A 62 9.21 8.39 -5.46
CA PRO A 62 9.20 9.54 -6.37
C PRO A 62 9.95 9.30 -7.68
N ASP A 63 10.95 8.41 -7.67
CA ASP A 63 11.86 8.16 -8.79
C ASP A 63 11.81 6.72 -9.30
N SER A 64 10.81 5.95 -8.93
CA SER A 64 10.70 4.55 -9.35
C SER A 64 9.25 4.11 -9.52
N TRP A 65 9.04 3.16 -10.41
CA TRP A 65 7.81 2.40 -10.47
C TRP A 65 7.74 1.43 -9.29
N LEU A 66 6.55 1.02 -8.94
CA LEU A 66 6.32 -0.07 -7.99
C LEU A 66 5.32 -1.04 -8.60
N SER A 67 5.69 -2.32 -8.65
CA SER A 67 4.75 -3.39 -8.98
C SER A 67 4.62 -4.32 -7.78
N HIS A 68 3.39 -4.69 -7.44
CA HIS A 68 3.14 -5.60 -6.34
C HIS A 68 1.96 -6.52 -6.63
N LEU A 69 1.92 -7.64 -5.93
CA LEU A 69 0.77 -8.51 -5.86
C LEU A 69 -0.05 -8.13 -4.63
N ALA A 70 -1.36 -8.12 -4.76
CA ALA A 70 -2.28 -7.90 -3.65
C ALA A 70 -3.15 -9.13 -3.47
N ILE A 71 -3.13 -9.70 -2.27
CA ILE A 71 -3.92 -10.87 -1.92
C ILE A 71 -4.90 -10.47 -0.83
N GLU A 72 -6.19 -10.48 -1.15
CA GLU A 72 -7.22 -10.21 -0.15
C GLU A 72 -7.45 -11.44 0.72
N CYS A 73 -7.39 -11.24 2.04
CA CYS A 73 -7.71 -12.28 3.00
C CYS A 73 -9.22 -12.29 3.22
N ASN A 74 -9.80 -13.48 3.40
CA ASN A 74 -11.25 -13.65 3.59
C ASN A 74 -12.07 -12.95 2.49
N PRO A 75 -11.86 -13.27 1.22
CA PRO A 75 -12.41 -12.47 0.11
C PRO A 75 -13.94 -12.40 0.05
N GLN A 76 -14.63 -13.37 0.65
CA GLN A 76 -16.10 -13.38 0.65
C GLN A 76 -16.71 -12.31 1.54
N THR A 77 -16.00 -11.90 2.58
CA THR A 77 -16.48 -10.93 3.57
C THR A 77 -15.66 -9.65 3.63
N ASN A 78 -14.53 -9.62 2.92
CA ASN A 78 -13.62 -8.48 2.92
C ASN A 78 -14.22 -7.31 2.15
N LYS A 79 -14.28 -6.15 2.79
CA LYS A 79 -14.76 -4.91 2.18
C LYS A 79 -13.70 -3.84 2.31
N ASN A 80 -13.53 -3.07 1.23
CA ASN A 80 -12.63 -1.92 1.22
C ASN A 80 -13.37 -0.69 1.68
N THR A 81 -12.75 0.08 2.57
CA THR A 81 -13.23 1.38 2.98
C THR A 81 -12.21 2.42 2.53
N TRP A 82 -12.62 3.28 1.59
CA TRP A 82 -11.77 4.35 1.08
C TRP A 82 -11.93 5.58 1.96
N LEU A 83 -10.78 6.17 2.34
CA LEU A 83 -10.69 7.33 3.21
C LEU A 83 -10.12 8.51 2.43
N GLU A 84 -9.51 9.45 3.14
CA GLU A 84 -8.98 10.65 2.49
C GLU A 84 -7.75 10.36 1.63
N ARG A 85 -7.44 11.30 0.75
CA ARG A 85 -6.26 11.26 -0.09
C ARG A 85 -5.00 11.42 0.75
N VAL A 86 -3.93 10.72 0.36
CA VAL A 86 -2.58 10.99 0.88
C VAL A 86 -2.10 12.27 0.19
N ASP A 87 -1.97 13.36 0.92
CA ASP A 87 -1.55 14.63 0.35
C ASP A 87 -0.03 14.65 0.08
N ASP A 88 0.43 15.68 -0.64
CA ASP A 88 1.82 15.77 -1.05
C ASP A 88 2.77 15.90 0.14
N GLU A 89 2.34 16.55 1.21
CA GLU A 89 3.15 16.67 2.43
C GLU A 89 3.33 15.33 3.13
N GLN A 90 2.26 14.57 3.29
CA GLN A 90 2.32 13.24 3.87
C GLN A 90 3.20 12.31 3.04
N TYR A 91 3.07 12.39 1.73
CA TYR A 91 3.88 11.58 0.82
C TYR A 91 5.37 11.96 0.90
N ALA A 92 5.69 13.25 0.93
CA ALA A 92 7.06 13.73 1.05
C ALA A 92 7.71 13.28 2.37
N GLU A 93 6.97 13.30 3.47
CA GLU A 93 7.48 12.83 4.76
C GLU A 93 7.73 11.33 4.77
N ALA A 94 6.93 10.55 4.03
CA ALA A 94 7.06 9.10 3.95
C ALA A 94 8.23 8.64 3.08
N THR A 95 8.58 9.44 2.10
CA THR A 95 9.58 9.09 1.09
C THR A 95 10.86 9.88 1.26
#